data_c0eb788f0feff1196d7c40c48f47c67a
#
_entry.id   c0eb788f0feff1196d7c40c48f47c67a
#
_cell.length_a   1.000
_cell.length_b   1.000
_cell.length_c   1.000
_cell.angle_alpha   90.00
_cell.angle_beta   90.00
_cell.angle_gamma   90.00
#
_symmetry.space_group_name_H-M   'P 1'
#
loop_
_entity.id
_entity.type
_entity.pdbx_description
1 polymer ?
#
loop_
_entity_poly.entity_id
_entity_poly.type
_entity_poly.pdbx_seq_one_letter_code
_entity_poly.pdbx_strand_id
1 'polypeptide(L)'
;TTHEAKLTMKAGGDIDIRTGNATSIMVATLQDNTEGGSAKGAHLQMSGRNISIHSQGQVGLYVSNFDSNWGSGRGPSNAQLHAQEEMSIYGGFFGMYSNSPKAETTLEAGHALSVEGGSSAVFVKGADGVQTDQKVTFRAPEVSIVSHGNTNPIKETVAALDIDEHTNVSFEGVDGGATNVTILSENDKNAVSIGTNGTLTATNATLLVEQGNVAAADGNMALTNSTVELGNDVTMDLGTLTGEGNTIVFNSTKAGAVKIATANNDVTVLASGRANDQFVSAAQLLSAMEGEEGASDGIVQVGGTGKTTLGAEAGAVSGAWALNEDGQIVEEENAGLSAVREFSTATFAQWRLENNHLSQRLGDLRADLGKSGAWARVYGGESKITDGVDVKLQTTSVQVGTDTTVSGNWIVGGAFTYTNLDADISNGTGDSDSYSLAAYATGFFDCGGYIDVIGRVGRMSTDLYASSGVNVEAFDGSYDNTAFGLSTEVGYHWKLSDVFFVEPQAELAYGYVLGDDYTASNGVKVEQEDFQSLVGRLGTRLGAAFPKDAGIIYAHASVNHDFLGNNDFTAQAPGMTSALKFSNDLDETWISYGIGLQLNPSRNFYVYGSLDRASGSEYAESYHYSVGARYVF
;
A
#
# COMPACT_ATOMS: atom_id res chain seq x y z
N THR A 1 11.58 63.30 -19.79
CA THR A 1 10.58 62.82 -18.79
C THR A 1 10.56 61.32 -18.78
N THR A 2 11.02 60.74 -17.65
CA THR A 2 11.01 59.31 -17.44
C THR A 2 9.57 58.85 -17.20
N HIS A 3 9.00 58.08 -18.13
CA HIS A 3 7.65 57.53 -18.01
C HIS A 3 7.73 56.07 -17.55
N GLU A 4 7.11 55.76 -16.41
CA GLU A 4 6.80 54.42 -15.95
C GLU A 4 5.37 54.08 -16.41
N ALA A 5 5.19 52.93 -17.09
CA ALA A 5 3.87 52.46 -17.47
C ALA A 5 3.36 51.48 -16.39
N LYS A 6 2.22 51.81 -15.79
CA LYS A 6 1.56 50.92 -14.82
C LYS A 6 0.13 50.64 -15.23
N LEU A 7 -0.20 49.34 -15.35
CA LEU A 7 -1.58 48.90 -15.56
C LEU A 7 -2.02 48.13 -14.31
N THR A 8 -3.15 48.51 -13.74
CA THR A 8 -3.77 47.78 -12.63
C THR A 8 -5.18 47.35 -13.05
N MET A 9 -5.45 46.07 -12.98
CA MET A 9 -6.74 45.46 -13.24
C MET A 9 -7.23 44.76 -11.98
N LYS A 10 -8.43 45.12 -11.50
CA LYS A 10 -9.06 44.49 -10.34
C LYS A 10 -10.49 44.11 -10.67
N ALA A 11 -10.83 42.83 -10.48
CA ALA A 11 -12.18 42.31 -10.64
C ALA A 11 -12.66 41.68 -9.34
N GLY A 12 -13.94 41.88 -9.00
CA GLY A 12 -14.56 41.15 -7.88
C GLY A 12 -15.00 39.73 -8.25
N GLY A 13 -14.85 39.37 -9.52
CA GLY A 13 -15.15 38.05 -10.09
C GLY A 13 -13.99 37.52 -10.92
N ASP A 14 -14.30 36.69 -11.89
CA ASP A 14 -13.32 36.03 -12.73
C ASP A 14 -12.78 36.98 -13.82
N ILE A 15 -11.51 36.77 -14.18
CA ILE A 15 -10.84 37.43 -15.31
C ILE A 15 -10.54 36.35 -16.34
N ASP A 16 -11.14 36.47 -17.54
CA ASP A 16 -10.91 35.56 -18.66
C ASP A 16 -10.41 36.35 -19.88
N ILE A 17 -9.18 36.03 -20.31
CA ILE A 17 -8.52 36.70 -21.46
C ILE A 17 -8.17 35.64 -22.48
N ARG A 18 -8.80 35.73 -23.66
CA ARG A 18 -8.59 34.76 -24.75
C ARG A 18 -8.17 35.46 -26.03
N THR A 19 -7.15 34.90 -26.66
CA THR A 19 -6.69 35.34 -27.98
C THR A 19 -6.53 34.15 -28.94
N GLY A 20 -6.69 34.39 -30.23
CA GLY A 20 -6.41 33.38 -31.26
C GLY A 20 -4.90 33.22 -31.48
N ASN A 21 -4.38 33.80 -32.57
CA ASN A 21 -2.95 33.63 -32.95
C ASN A 21 -2.04 34.76 -32.45
N ALA A 22 -2.34 35.36 -31.29
CA ALA A 22 -1.53 36.44 -30.71
C ALA A 22 -1.24 36.18 -29.24
N THR A 23 -0.19 36.76 -28.70
CA THR A 23 0.09 36.81 -27.27
C THR A 23 -1.09 37.40 -26.50
N SER A 24 -1.54 36.74 -25.43
CA SER A 24 -2.71 37.18 -24.66
C SER A 24 -2.40 38.39 -23.81
N ILE A 25 -1.30 38.37 -23.08
CA ILE A 25 -0.84 39.49 -22.26
C ILE A 25 0.64 39.75 -22.54
N MET A 26 0.96 40.99 -22.85
CA MET A 26 2.32 41.47 -23.04
C MET A 26 2.62 42.62 -22.08
N VAL A 27 3.65 42.42 -21.25
CA VAL A 27 4.20 43.46 -20.36
C VAL A 27 5.59 43.77 -20.86
N ALA A 28 5.73 44.91 -21.54
CA ALA A 28 6.99 45.21 -22.22
C ALA A 28 7.43 46.66 -22.05
N THR A 29 8.71 46.86 -21.81
CA THR A 29 9.37 48.15 -21.91
C THR A 29 9.83 48.36 -23.34
N LEU A 30 9.29 49.39 -24.01
CA LEU A 30 9.65 49.75 -25.38
C LEU A 30 10.83 50.73 -25.40
N GLN A 31 11.62 50.68 -26.47
CA GLN A 31 12.73 51.60 -26.69
C GLN A 31 12.20 53.04 -26.91
N ASP A 32 12.69 53.98 -26.10
CA ASP A 32 12.53 55.38 -26.40
C ASP A 32 13.70 55.80 -27.33
N ASN A 33 13.38 56.16 -28.56
CA ASN A 33 14.37 56.57 -29.55
C ASN A 33 14.90 58.01 -29.34
N THR A 34 14.57 58.64 -28.19
CA THR A 34 15.12 59.96 -27.84
C THR A 34 16.46 59.82 -27.13
N GLU A 35 17.50 60.48 -27.67
CA GLU A 35 18.83 60.52 -27.04
C GLU A 35 18.71 60.99 -25.58
N GLY A 36 19.05 60.08 -24.62
CA GLY A 36 19.13 60.39 -23.19
C GLY A 36 17.90 60.04 -22.34
N GLY A 37 16.88 59.40 -22.88
CA GLY A 37 15.72 58.91 -22.10
C GLY A 37 15.98 57.59 -21.37
N SER A 38 15.90 57.55 -20.04
CA SER A 38 15.89 56.34 -19.26
C SER A 38 14.46 55.81 -19.13
N ALA A 39 14.12 54.72 -19.79
CA ALA A 39 12.81 54.06 -19.63
C ALA A 39 12.73 53.41 -18.25
N LYS A 40 11.66 53.65 -17.50
CA LYS A 40 11.51 53.17 -16.12
C LYS A 40 10.89 51.77 -15.97
N GLY A 41 10.55 51.12 -17.05
CA GLY A 41 9.94 49.78 -17.03
C GLY A 41 8.40 49.81 -17.20
N ALA A 42 7.83 48.62 -17.38
CA ALA A 42 6.40 48.39 -17.45
C ALA A 42 5.95 47.49 -16.31
N HIS A 43 4.81 47.82 -15.69
CA HIS A 43 4.30 47.06 -14.54
C HIS A 43 2.84 46.67 -14.75
N LEU A 44 2.55 45.39 -14.59
CA LEU A 44 1.20 44.83 -14.55
C LEU A 44 0.83 44.37 -13.15
N GLN A 45 -0.33 44.81 -12.68
CA GLN A 45 -0.96 44.23 -11.49
C GLN A 45 -2.36 43.76 -11.86
N MET A 46 -2.66 42.49 -11.60
CA MET A 46 -3.96 41.88 -11.88
C MET A 46 -4.45 41.13 -10.65
N SER A 47 -5.73 41.30 -10.27
CA SER A 47 -6.34 40.52 -9.20
C SER A 47 -7.80 40.22 -9.51
N GLY A 48 -8.22 38.98 -9.24
CA GLY A 48 -9.57 38.47 -9.45
C GLY A 48 -9.86 37.26 -8.58
N ARG A 49 -11.08 36.73 -8.65
CA ARG A 49 -11.41 35.46 -8.00
C ARG A 49 -10.67 34.34 -8.70
N ASN A 50 -10.90 34.14 -9.98
CA ASN A 50 -10.13 33.26 -10.85
C ASN A 50 -9.49 34.09 -11.97
N ILE A 51 -8.32 33.66 -12.46
CA ILE A 51 -7.64 34.30 -13.61
C ILE A 51 -7.37 33.22 -14.65
N SER A 52 -7.93 33.38 -15.86
CA SER A 52 -7.67 32.52 -17.01
C SER A 52 -7.10 33.36 -18.17
N ILE A 53 -5.93 32.92 -18.65
CA ILE A 53 -5.22 33.57 -19.78
C ILE A 53 -4.96 32.50 -20.82
N HIS A 54 -5.54 32.63 -22.01
CA HIS A 54 -5.46 31.62 -23.05
C HIS A 54 -5.08 32.22 -24.41
N SER A 55 -3.93 31.83 -24.95
CA SER A 55 -3.47 32.11 -26.29
C SER A 55 -3.40 30.83 -27.13
N GLN A 56 -4.22 30.74 -28.19
CA GLN A 56 -4.25 29.55 -29.04
C GLN A 56 -2.94 29.32 -29.83
N GLY A 57 -2.24 30.34 -30.24
CA GLY A 57 -1.14 30.22 -31.18
C GLY A 57 0.20 30.76 -30.73
N GLN A 58 0.29 31.50 -29.62
CA GLN A 58 1.55 32.09 -29.16
C GLN A 58 1.77 31.99 -27.66
N VAL A 59 1.98 33.09 -26.96
CA VAL A 59 2.34 33.17 -25.55
C VAL A 59 1.14 33.58 -24.70
N GLY A 60 0.86 32.89 -23.62
CA GLY A 60 -0.16 33.29 -22.65
C GLY A 60 0.24 34.60 -21.95
N LEU A 61 1.35 34.58 -21.20
CA LEU A 61 1.91 35.73 -20.50
C LEU A 61 3.35 35.99 -20.96
N TYR A 62 3.58 37.16 -21.56
CA TYR A 62 4.89 37.58 -22.03
C TYR A 62 5.39 38.81 -21.24
N VAL A 63 6.49 38.65 -20.50
CA VAL A 63 7.16 39.72 -19.77
C VAL A 63 8.50 40.01 -20.42
N SER A 64 8.65 41.16 -21.05
CA SER A 64 9.80 41.44 -21.93
C SER A 64 10.40 42.81 -21.74
N ASN A 65 11.68 42.89 -22.03
CA ASN A 65 12.39 44.10 -22.30
C ASN A 65 12.94 44.02 -23.74
N PHE A 66 12.32 44.67 -24.68
CA PHE A 66 12.70 44.66 -26.11
C PHE A 66 14.01 45.42 -26.40
N ASP A 67 15.07 45.14 -25.68
CA ASP A 67 16.40 45.65 -25.99
C ASP A 67 17.32 44.57 -26.48
N SER A 68 17.92 44.77 -27.64
CA SER A 68 18.95 43.88 -28.18
C SER A 68 20.27 43.95 -27.40
N ASN A 69 20.44 44.96 -26.54
CA ASN A 69 21.63 45.18 -25.72
C ASN A 69 21.28 45.02 -24.22
N TRP A 70 21.34 43.83 -23.73
CA TRP A 70 21.16 43.46 -22.33
C TRP A 70 22.10 44.28 -21.43
N GLY A 71 21.68 45.39 -20.87
CA GLY A 71 22.51 46.22 -19.98
C GLY A 71 22.40 47.71 -20.11
N SER A 72 21.59 48.24 -20.97
CA SER A 72 21.51 49.68 -21.28
C SER A 72 20.61 50.48 -20.33
N GLY A 73 20.67 50.25 -19.01
CA GLY A 73 20.09 51.16 -18.00
C GLY A 73 18.57 51.33 -17.99
N ARG A 74 17.81 50.43 -18.58
CA ARG A 74 16.35 50.43 -18.60
C ARG A 74 15.76 49.73 -17.39
N GLY A 75 14.60 50.22 -16.95
CA GLY A 75 13.86 49.60 -15.86
C GLY A 75 13.26 48.23 -16.24
N PRO A 76 13.10 47.33 -15.29
CA PRO A 76 12.52 46.00 -15.52
C PRO A 76 11.04 46.06 -15.91
N SER A 77 10.58 45.10 -16.67
CA SER A 77 9.16 44.81 -16.85
C SER A 77 8.70 43.77 -15.83
N ASN A 78 7.71 44.13 -15.02
CA ASN A 78 7.26 43.28 -13.91
C ASN A 78 5.78 42.89 -14.05
N ALA A 79 5.40 41.71 -13.62
CA ALA A 79 4.00 41.26 -13.56
C ALA A 79 3.67 40.68 -12.19
N GLN A 80 2.54 41.09 -11.64
CA GLN A 80 1.99 40.55 -10.39
C GLN A 80 0.53 40.15 -10.64
N LEU A 81 0.26 38.88 -10.66
CA LEU A 81 -1.06 38.30 -10.86
C LEU A 81 -1.46 37.57 -9.56
N HIS A 82 -2.65 37.90 -9.06
CA HIS A 82 -3.18 37.28 -7.83
C HIS A 82 -4.62 36.81 -8.06
N ALA A 83 -4.82 35.50 -8.04
CA ALA A 83 -6.13 34.87 -8.02
C ALA A 83 -6.48 34.44 -6.58
N GLN A 84 -7.71 34.69 -6.14
CA GLN A 84 -8.17 34.24 -4.82
C GLN A 84 -8.35 32.74 -4.77
N GLU A 85 -8.69 32.11 -5.88
CA GLU A 85 -8.93 30.67 -6.02
C GLU A 85 -7.94 30.06 -7.01
N GLU A 86 -8.21 30.12 -8.31
CA GLU A 86 -7.45 29.43 -9.34
C GLU A 86 -6.85 30.36 -10.39
N MET A 87 -5.66 29.98 -10.89
CA MET A 87 -5.03 30.64 -12.02
C MET A 87 -4.64 29.64 -13.09
N SER A 88 -5.03 29.89 -14.34
CA SER A 88 -4.61 29.10 -15.48
C SER A 88 -4.02 29.97 -16.58
N ILE A 89 -2.85 29.59 -17.11
CA ILE A 89 -2.16 30.30 -18.20
C ILE A 89 -1.82 29.25 -19.26
N TYR A 90 -2.36 29.42 -20.46
CA TYR A 90 -2.09 28.59 -21.62
C TYR A 90 -1.52 29.40 -22.78
N GLY A 91 -0.50 28.85 -23.44
CA GLY A 91 0.04 29.38 -24.68
C GLY A 91 0.32 28.30 -25.72
N GLY A 92 -0.08 28.52 -26.97
CA GLY A 92 0.17 27.56 -28.05
C GLY A 92 1.65 27.27 -28.29
N PHE A 93 2.56 28.19 -27.90
CA PHE A 93 4.00 27.99 -27.83
C PHE A 93 4.48 27.96 -26.37
N PHE A 94 4.31 29.09 -25.66
CA PHE A 94 4.73 29.23 -24.27
C PHE A 94 3.53 29.65 -23.43
N GLY A 95 3.30 28.93 -22.32
CA GLY A 95 2.36 29.40 -21.31
C GLY A 95 2.82 30.75 -20.75
N MET A 96 4.07 30.76 -20.25
CA MET A 96 4.75 31.96 -19.80
C MET A 96 6.13 32.09 -20.43
N TYR A 97 6.47 33.30 -20.92
CA TYR A 97 7.80 33.63 -21.38
C TYR A 97 8.28 34.93 -20.71
N SER A 98 9.45 34.90 -20.08
CA SER A 98 10.04 36.08 -19.44
C SER A 98 11.48 36.26 -19.92
N ASN A 99 11.81 37.48 -20.40
CA ASN A 99 13.14 37.85 -20.84
C ASN A 99 13.49 39.31 -20.44
N SER A 100 13.13 39.71 -19.24
CA SER A 100 13.38 41.08 -18.77
C SER A 100 14.41 41.07 -17.62
N PRO A 101 15.62 41.62 -17.84
CA PRO A 101 16.64 41.70 -16.78
C PRO A 101 16.11 42.42 -15.54
N LYS A 102 16.45 41.90 -14.35
CA LYS A 102 16.01 42.41 -13.05
C LYS A 102 14.48 42.46 -12.86
N ALA A 103 13.74 41.75 -13.70
CA ALA A 103 12.30 41.63 -13.56
C ALA A 103 11.92 40.73 -12.37
N GLU A 104 10.86 41.14 -11.69
CA GLU A 104 10.19 40.30 -10.71
C GLU A 104 8.77 39.98 -11.20
N THR A 105 8.50 38.73 -11.44
CA THR A 105 7.16 38.26 -11.84
C THR A 105 6.64 37.32 -10.73
N THR A 106 5.45 37.62 -10.24
CA THR A 106 4.78 36.79 -9.23
C THR A 106 3.42 36.36 -9.74
N LEU A 107 3.20 35.06 -9.75
CA LEU A 107 1.92 34.42 -10.01
C LEU A 107 1.45 33.75 -8.71
N GLU A 108 0.34 34.23 -8.17
CA GLU A 108 -0.19 33.73 -6.88
C GLU A 108 -1.64 33.28 -7.03
N ALA A 109 -1.94 32.08 -6.52
CA ALA A 109 -3.30 31.54 -6.47
C ALA A 109 -3.58 30.93 -5.10
N GLY A 110 -4.81 31.10 -4.61
CA GLY A 110 -5.21 30.62 -3.29
C GLY A 110 -5.32 29.08 -3.21
N HIS A 111 -5.63 28.42 -4.34
CA HIS A 111 -5.76 26.96 -4.40
C HIS A 111 -4.84 26.32 -5.43
N ALA A 112 -5.01 26.63 -6.72
CA ALA A 112 -4.26 25.99 -7.79
C ALA A 112 -3.77 26.97 -8.85
N LEU A 113 -2.55 26.72 -9.36
CA LEU A 113 -1.93 27.46 -10.42
C LEU A 113 -1.47 26.50 -11.52
N SER A 114 -2.01 26.65 -12.75
CA SER A 114 -1.59 25.86 -13.91
C SER A 114 -0.95 26.76 -14.97
N VAL A 115 0.19 26.31 -15.50
CA VAL A 115 0.83 26.91 -16.66
C VAL A 115 1.10 25.84 -17.70
N GLU A 116 0.51 26.02 -18.88
CA GLU A 116 0.61 25.05 -19.96
C GLU A 116 1.14 25.70 -21.23
N GLY A 117 1.98 24.99 -21.95
CA GLY A 117 2.56 25.46 -23.20
C GLY A 117 2.66 24.37 -24.26
N GLY A 118 2.44 24.74 -25.52
CA GLY A 118 2.62 23.82 -26.63
C GLY A 118 4.06 23.33 -26.76
N SER A 119 5.04 24.21 -26.52
CA SER A 119 6.48 23.86 -26.58
C SER A 119 7.11 23.85 -25.19
N SER A 120 6.98 24.90 -24.42
CA SER A 120 7.34 25.00 -23.00
C SER A 120 6.19 25.62 -22.24
N ALA A 121 5.95 25.17 -21.03
CA ALA A 121 5.00 25.84 -20.15
C ALA A 121 5.60 27.15 -19.63
N VAL A 122 6.81 27.10 -19.08
CA VAL A 122 7.51 28.26 -18.53
C VAL A 122 8.91 28.36 -19.14
N PHE A 123 9.20 29.49 -19.77
CA PHE A 123 10.54 29.78 -20.22
C PHE A 123 11.02 31.13 -19.65
N VAL A 124 12.06 31.09 -18.83
CA VAL A 124 12.70 32.25 -18.23
C VAL A 124 14.08 32.41 -18.89
N LYS A 125 14.15 33.32 -19.86
CA LYS A 125 15.33 33.46 -20.71
C LYS A 125 16.36 34.42 -20.10
N GLY A 126 17.59 33.92 -19.93
CA GLY A 126 18.77 34.70 -19.60
C GLY A 126 19.46 35.34 -20.81
N ALA A 127 20.65 35.87 -20.60
CA ALA A 127 21.53 36.37 -21.66
C ALA A 127 22.95 35.84 -21.40
N ASP A 128 23.59 35.31 -22.45
CA ASP A 128 24.93 34.70 -22.37
C ASP A 128 25.93 35.62 -21.69
N GLY A 129 26.47 35.16 -20.58
CA GLY A 129 27.49 35.87 -19.80
C GLY A 129 27.04 37.14 -19.08
N VAL A 130 25.73 37.43 -19.03
CA VAL A 130 25.18 38.62 -18.36
C VAL A 130 24.36 38.19 -17.14
N GLN A 131 24.70 38.70 -15.97
CA GLN A 131 23.89 38.50 -14.75
C GLN A 131 22.58 39.29 -14.91
N THR A 132 21.47 38.56 -15.09
CA THR A 132 20.17 39.15 -15.34
C THR A 132 19.38 39.45 -14.08
N ASP A 133 19.66 38.78 -12.98
CA ASP A 133 18.96 38.87 -11.67
C ASP A 133 17.42 38.80 -11.81
N GLN A 134 16.95 38.09 -12.83
CA GLN A 134 15.53 37.93 -13.10
C GLN A 134 14.93 36.88 -12.18
N LYS A 135 13.76 37.15 -11.60
CA LYS A 135 13.07 36.23 -10.71
C LYS A 135 11.62 36.01 -11.13
N VAL A 136 11.21 34.74 -11.19
CA VAL A 136 9.83 34.31 -11.36
C VAL A 136 9.39 33.49 -10.14
N THR A 137 8.30 33.88 -9.49
CA THR A 137 7.76 33.22 -8.32
C THR A 137 6.38 32.67 -8.61
N PHE A 138 6.21 31.38 -8.38
CA PHE A 138 4.93 30.69 -8.35
C PHE A 138 4.54 30.46 -6.90
N ARG A 139 3.37 30.96 -6.49
CA ARG A 139 2.89 30.84 -5.12
C ARG A 139 1.48 30.27 -5.10
N ALA A 140 1.36 28.97 -4.77
CA ALA A 140 0.09 28.29 -4.63
C ALA A 140 0.29 26.99 -3.81
N PRO A 141 -0.76 26.44 -3.19
CA PRO A 141 -0.70 25.08 -2.63
C PRO A 141 -0.43 24.01 -3.69
N GLU A 142 -1.03 24.15 -4.89
CA GLU A 142 -0.85 23.24 -6.02
C GLU A 142 -0.37 24.03 -7.25
N VAL A 143 0.73 23.56 -7.86
CA VAL A 143 1.28 24.15 -9.09
C VAL A 143 1.44 23.05 -10.14
N SER A 144 0.91 23.29 -11.35
CA SER A 144 1.05 22.39 -12.50
C SER A 144 1.76 23.08 -13.65
N ILE A 145 2.82 22.47 -14.18
CA ILE A 145 3.61 22.97 -15.31
C ILE A 145 3.68 21.88 -16.37
N VAL A 146 2.93 22.06 -17.48
CA VAL A 146 2.75 21.04 -18.51
C VAL A 146 3.18 21.54 -19.89
N SER A 147 4.06 20.80 -20.53
CA SER A 147 4.42 21.00 -21.94
C SER A 147 3.82 19.88 -22.81
N HIS A 148 3.05 20.28 -23.84
CA HIS A 148 2.42 19.35 -24.78
C HIS A 148 3.34 18.95 -25.96
N GLY A 149 4.57 19.42 -25.97
CA GLY A 149 5.64 18.95 -26.86
C GLY A 149 5.51 19.29 -28.30
N ASN A 150 4.80 20.34 -28.66
CA ASN A 150 4.81 20.85 -30.03
C ASN A 150 6.21 21.30 -30.44
N THR A 151 6.62 20.93 -31.65
CA THR A 151 7.93 21.32 -32.19
C THR A 151 8.01 22.84 -32.31
N ASN A 152 8.97 23.44 -31.59
CA ASN A 152 9.27 24.85 -31.72
C ASN A 152 10.38 25.02 -32.78
N PRO A 153 10.17 25.87 -33.81
CA PRO A 153 11.24 26.19 -34.79
C PRO A 153 12.36 27.09 -34.22
N ILE A 154 12.20 27.61 -32.98
CA ILE A 154 13.13 28.63 -32.41
C ILE A 154 14.21 28.00 -31.54
N LYS A 155 13.99 26.84 -30.92
CA LYS A 155 14.99 26.15 -30.06
C LYS A 155 14.84 24.61 -30.15
N GLU A 156 15.97 23.90 -30.32
CA GLU A 156 15.97 22.43 -30.43
C GLU A 156 15.75 21.70 -29.09
N THR A 157 16.08 22.34 -27.97
CA THR A 157 15.91 21.81 -26.63
C THR A 157 14.85 22.59 -25.87
N VAL A 158 13.72 21.96 -25.61
CA VAL A 158 12.60 22.60 -24.92
C VAL A 158 12.27 21.76 -23.70
N ALA A 159 12.13 22.39 -22.54
CA ALA A 159 11.67 21.76 -21.30
C ALA A 159 10.29 22.33 -20.92
N ALA A 160 9.52 21.62 -20.11
CA ALA A 160 8.30 22.15 -19.55
C ALA A 160 8.60 23.38 -18.70
N LEU A 161 9.63 23.30 -17.84
CA LEU A 161 10.22 24.41 -17.09
C LEU A 161 11.65 24.65 -17.59
N ASP A 162 11.87 25.72 -18.33
CA ASP A 162 13.17 26.11 -18.90
C ASP A 162 13.69 27.37 -18.20
N ILE A 163 14.73 27.19 -17.38
CA ILE A 163 15.41 28.25 -16.62
C ILE A 163 16.77 28.47 -17.26
N ASP A 164 16.91 29.55 -18.00
CA ASP A 164 18.14 29.87 -18.74
C ASP A 164 19.22 30.46 -17.79
N GLU A 165 20.37 30.81 -18.36
CA GLU A 165 21.53 31.31 -17.62
C GLU A 165 21.21 32.51 -16.73
N HIS A 166 21.72 32.49 -15.48
CA HIS A 166 21.61 33.61 -14.53
C HIS A 166 20.18 34.06 -14.22
N THR A 167 19.20 33.15 -14.31
CA THR A 167 17.80 33.41 -13.97
C THR A 167 17.34 32.55 -12.80
N ASN A 168 16.29 33.00 -12.09
CA ASN A 168 15.78 32.30 -10.92
C ASN A 168 14.28 32.03 -11.03
N VAL A 169 13.89 30.80 -10.70
CA VAL A 169 12.49 30.41 -10.52
C VAL A 169 12.29 29.93 -9.10
N SER A 170 11.21 30.37 -8.45
CA SER A 170 10.88 30.02 -7.08
C SER A 170 9.48 29.43 -6.97
N PHE A 171 9.36 28.33 -6.24
CA PHE A 171 8.08 27.75 -5.80
C PHE A 171 7.89 27.98 -4.32
N GLU A 172 6.76 28.56 -3.94
CA GLU A 172 6.45 28.96 -2.57
C GLU A 172 4.99 28.60 -2.25
N GLY A 173 4.73 28.07 -1.08
CA GLY A 173 3.37 27.92 -0.57
C GLY A 173 2.77 29.27 -0.17
N VAL A 174 1.45 29.38 -0.17
CA VAL A 174 0.75 30.56 0.32
C VAL A 174 1.01 30.70 1.83
N ASP A 175 1.32 31.91 2.29
CA ASP A 175 1.60 32.23 3.69
C ASP A 175 2.70 31.33 4.34
N GLY A 176 3.65 30.85 3.53
CA GLY A 176 4.72 29.96 4.00
C GLY A 176 4.32 28.51 4.20
N GLY A 177 3.13 28.12 3.73
CA GLY A 177 2.64 26.74 3.72
C GLY A 177 3.42 25.84 2.76
N ALA A 178 3.01 24.57 2.67
CA ALA A 178 3.55 23.62 1.71
C ALA A 178 3.05 23.91 0.29
N THR A 179 3.79 23.48 -0.72
CA THR A 179 3.39 23.53 -2.13
C THR A 179 3.71 22.20 -2.81
N ASN A 180 2.78 21.68 -3.60
CA ASN A 180 2.98 20.54 -4.48
C ASN A 180 3.12 21.04 -5.92
N VAL A 181 4.20 20.67 -6.57
CA VAL A 181 4.52 21.11 -7.93
C VAL A 181 4.63 19.89 -8.82
N THR A 182 3.75 19.77 -9.81
CA THR A 182 3.84 18.73 -10.84
C THR A 182 4.42 19.31 -12.12
N ILE A 183 5.46 18.68 -12.66
CA ILE A 183 6.13 19.10 -13.90
C ILE A 183 6.09 17.92 -14.88
N LEU A 184 5.47 18.16 -16.03
CA LEU A 184 5.24 17.16 -17.06
C LEU A 184 5.69 17.64 -18.44
N SER A 185 6.47 16.83 -19.16
CA SER A 185 6.78 17.02 -20.58
C SER A 185 6.28 15.81 -21.39
N GLU A 186 5.19 15.99 -22.15
CA GLU A 186 4.52 14.88 -22.87
C GLU A 186 5.34 14.23 -24.01
N ASN A 187 6.47 14.77 -24.38
CA ASN A 187 7.23 14.32 -25.56
C ASN A 187 8.62 13.75 -25.24
N ASP A 188 8.79 13.09 -24.10
CA ASP A 188 10.07 12.46 -23.66
C ASP A 188 11.28 13.43 -23.70
N LYS A 189 11.03 14.73 -23.70
CA LYS A 189 12.05 15.77 -23.59
C LYS A 189 12.29 16.08 -22.11
N ASN A 190 13.14 17.06 -21.85
CA ASN A 190 13.37 17.49 -20.49
C ASN A 190 12.09 18.09 -19.88
N ALA A 191 11.76 17.68 -18.65
CA ALA A 191 10.73 18.34 -17.89
C ALA A 191 11.28 19.64 -17.28
N VAL A 192 12.51 19.57 -16.74
CA VAL A 192 13.22 20.70 -16.15
C VAL A 192 14.56 20.88 -16.86
N SER A 193 14.87 22.09 -17.29
CA SER A 193 16.18 22.50 -17.79
C SER A 193 16.66 23.71 -16.99
N ILE A 194 17.89 23.65 -16.45
CA ILE A 194 18.51 24.76 -15.74
C ILE A 194 19.88 25.03 -16.33
N GLY A 195 20.03 26.21 -16.95
CA GLY A 195 21.29 26.66 -17.53
C GLY A 195 22.31 27.11 -16.49
N THR A 196 23.51 27.49 -16.96
CA THR A 196 24.65 27.88 -16.13
C THR A 196 24.29 28.99 -15.16
N ASN A 197 24.51 28.78 -13.86
CA ASN A 197 24.11 29.70 -12.78
C ASN A 197 22.62 30.03 -12.73
N GLY A 198 21.78 29.34 -13.50
CA GLY A 198 20.34 29.36 -13.28
C GLY A 198 19.99 28.65 -11.96
N THR A 199 18.92 29.09 -11.31
CA THR A 199 18.55 28.52 -10.00
C THR A 199 17.06 28.25 -9.90
N LEU A 200 16.70 27.04 -9.48
CA LEU A 200 15.37 26.71 -9.01
C LEU A 200 15.38 26.70 -7.49
N THR A 201 14.48 27.46 -6.88
CA THR A 201 14.35 27.57 -5.43
C THR A 201 13.02 27.03 -4.98
N ALA A 202 13.00 26.23 -3.89
CA ALA A 202 11.76 25.79 -3.27
C ALA A 202 11.94 25.57 -1.76
N THR A 203 10.87 25.81 -1.00
CA THR A 203 10.85 25.62 0.45
C THR A 203 9.55 24.95 0.86
N ASN A 204 9.63 23.90 1.67
CA ASN A 204 8.50 23.05 2.08
C ASN A 204 7.69 22.57 0.85
N ALA A 205 8.39 22.09 -0.18
CA ALA A 205 7.79 21.73 -1.46
C ALA A 205 7.98 20.25 -1.79
N THR A 206 6.98 19.68 -2.45
CA THR A 206 7.12 18.42 -3.19
C THR A 206 7.13 18.75 -4.68
N LEU A 207 8.24 18.43 -5.36
CA LEU A 207 8.44 18.63 -6.78
C LEU A 207 8.35 17.29 -7.51
N LEU A 208 7.19 16.94 -8.04
CA LEU A 208 6.99 15.73 -8.84
C LEU A 208 7.37 16.00 -10.30
N VAL A 209 8.44 15.39 -10.78
CA VAL A 209 8.79 15.35 -12.21
C VAL A 209 8.20 14.06 -12.78
N GLU A 210 6.97 14.17 -13.32
CA GLU A 210 6.17 12.99 -13.69
C GLU A 210 6.71 12.32 -14.97
N GLN A 211 7.04 13.12 -15.97
CA GLN A 211 7.59 12.65 -17.26
C GLN A 211 8.56 13.67 -17.85
N GLY A 212 9.66 13.18 -18.44
CA GLY A 212 10.78 13.98 -18.93
C GLY A 212 11.88 14.12 -17.87
N ASN A 213 13.11 14.37 -18.31
CA ASN A 213 14.28 14.38 -17.42
C ASN A 213 14.54 15.76 -16.79
N VAL A 214 15.31 15.76 -15.69
CA VAL A 214 15.91 16.97 -15.13
C VAL A 214 17.30 17.16 -15.73
N ALA A 215 17.46 18.12 -16.64
CA ALA A 215 18.72 18.45 -17.30
C ALA A 215 19.26 19.79 -16.75
N ALA A 216 20.08 19.71 -15.73
CA ALA A 216 20.58 20.83 -14.95
C ALA A 216 22.08 20.68 -14.56
N ALA A 217 22.89 20.03 -15.40
CA ALA A 217 24.28 19.70 -15.08
C ALA A 217 25.16 20.92 -14.69
N ASP A 218 24.84 22.09 -15.21
CA ASP A 218 25.50 23.37 -14.89
C ASP A 218 24.61 24.30 -14.05
N GLY A 219 23.42 23.85 -13.66
CA GLY A 219 22.41 24.60 -12.93
C GLY A 219 22.40 24.30 -11.43
N ASN A 220 21.59 25.05 -10.71
CA ASN A 220 21.48 24.97 -9.26
C ASN A 220 20.03 24.68 -8.84
N MET A 221 19.89 23.87 -7.78
CA MET A 221 18.68 23.80 -6.98
C MET A 221 18.98 24.22 -5.54
N ALA A 222 18.20 25.19 -5.06
CA ALA A 222 18.27 25.70 -3.69
C ALA A 222 16.98 25.27 -2.96
N LEU A 223 17.01 24.09 -2.38
CA LEU A 223 15.85 23.46 -1.78
C LEU A 223 15.97 23.44 -0.25
N THR A 224 14.86 23.63 0.45
CA THR A 224 14.84 23.55 1.91
C THR A 224 13.61 22.77 2.37
N ASN A 225 13.80 21.72 3.17
CA ASN A 225 12.73 20.82 3.60
C ASN A 225 11.82 20.38 2.43
N SER A 226 12.45 19.99 1.33
CA SER A 226 11.72 19.71 0.09
C SER A 226 12.05 18.34 -0.46
N THR A 227 11.08 17.74 -1.14
CA THR A 227 11.23 16.45 -1.81
C THR A 227 11.17 16.66 -3.32
N VAL A 228 12.08 16.02 -4.04
CA VAL A 228 12.02 15.89 -5.51
C VAL A 228 11.68 14.44 -5.83
N GLU A 229 10.53 14.23 -6.43
CA GLU A 229 10.05 12.91 -6.86
C GLU A 229 10.24 12.75 -8.37
N LEU A 230 10.97 11.72 -8.77
CA LEU A 230 11.22 11.39 -10.17
C LEU A 230 10.31 10.23 -10.58
N GLY A 231 9.45 10.48 -11.56
CA GLY A 231 8.54 9.50 -12.11
C GLY A 231 9.24 8.30 -12.76
N ASN A 232 8.47 7.42 -13.37
CA ASN A 232 8.98 6.20 -13.95
C ASN A 232 10.04 6.49 -15.03
N ASP A 233 11.25 5.90 -14.89
CA ASP A 233 12.39 6.08 -15.79
C ASP A 233 12.90 7.53 -15.95
N VAL A 234 12.42 8.47 -15.17
CA VAL A 234 12.91 9.86 -15.14
C VAL A 234 14.31 9.88 -14.53
N THR A 235 15.21 10.67 -15.12
CA THR A 235 16.58 10.85 -14.64
C THR A 235 16.83 12.32 -14.25
N MET A 236 17.76 12.53 -13.32
CA MET A 236 18.20 13.83 -12.84
C MET A 236 19.71 13.97 -13.01
N ASP A 237 20.15 14.99 -13.74
CA ASP A 237 21.55 15.42 -13.81
C ASP A 237 21.64 16.89 -13.37
N LEU A 238 22.12 17.11 -12.12
CA LEU A 238 22.14 18.41 -11.45
C LEU A 238 23.58 18.82 -11.11
N GLY A 239 23.92 20.08 -11.36
CA GLY A 239 25.19 20.68 -10.98
C GLY A 239 25.33 20.84 -9.46
N THR A 240 24.52 21.69 -8.87
CA THR A 240 24.62 21.99 -7.44
C THR A 240 23.27 21.88 -6.72
N LEU A 241 23.27 21.17 -5.60
CA LEU A 241 22.16 21.14 -4.63
C LEU A 241 22.58 21.86 -3.36
N THR A 242 21.76 22.79 -2.89
CA THR A 242 21.95 23.52 -1.62
C THR A 242 20.68 23.49 -0.78
N GLY A 243 20.83 23.82 0.52
CA GLY A 243 19.72 23.83 1.49
C GLY A 243 19.61 22.52 2.27
N GLU A 244 18.85 22.51 3.34
CA GLU A 244 18.78 21.43 4.34
C GLU A 244 17.45 20.68 4.28
N GLY A 245 17.44 19.42 4.77
CA GLY A 245 16.23 18.61 4.91
C GLY A 245 15.65 18.13 3.59
N ASN A 246 16.50 17.88 2.58
CA ASN A 246 16.05 17.53 1.24
C ASN A 246 16.07 16.02 1.00
N THR A 247 15.03 15.54 0.29
CA THR A 247 14.90 14.16 -0.14
C THR A 247 14.75 14.09 -1.66
N ILE A 248 15.44 13.15 -2.29
CA ILE A 248 15.25 12.79 -3.69
C ILE A 248 14.67 11.38 -3.74
N VAL A 249 13.50 11.22 -4.32
CA VAL A 249 12.87 9.91 -4.55
C VAL A 249 12.97 9.59 -6.03
N PHE A 250 13.46 8.41 -6.38
CA PHE A 250 13.63 8.00 -7.78
C PHE A 250 12.97 6.66 -8.09
N ASN A 251 12.54 6.50 -9.33
CA ASN A 251 11.88 5.29 -9.84
C ASN A 251 12.55 4.82 -11.16
N SER A 252 13.85 4.59 -11.10
CA SER A 252 14.63 4.11 -12.25
C SER A 252 15.79 3.24 -11.78
N THR A 253 16.08 2.17 -12.51
CA THR A 253 17.22 1.29 -12.23
C THR A 253 18.43 1.57 -13.13
N LYS A 254 18.39 2.67 -13.90
CA LYS A 254 19.48 3.07 -14.80
C LYS A 254 20.66 3.64 -14.03
N ALA A 255 21.87 3.33 -14.44
CA ALA A 255 23.07 3.97 -13.91
C ALA A 255 22.99 5.50 -14.06
N GLY A 256 23.31 6.24 -13.01
CA GLY A 256 23.22 7.69 -12.99
C GLY A 256 21.78 8.23 -13.07
N ALA A 257 20.78 7.46 -12.67
CA ALA A 257 19.39 7.95 -12.60
C ALA A 257 19.27 9.19 -11.70
N VAL A 258 20.02 9.24 -10.60
CA VAL A 258 20.22 10.43 -9.78
C VAL A 258 21.68 10.83 -9.82
N LYS A 259 21.99 11.95 -10.47
CA LYS A 259 23.33 12.51 -10.54
C LYS A 259 23.33 13.94 -10.04
N ILE A 260 24.12 14.21 -9.01
CA ILE A 260 24.33 15.54 -8.42
C ILE A 260 25.83 15.76 -8.32
N ALA A 261 26.37 16.71 -9.08
CA ALA A 261 27.82 16.93 -9.08
C ALA A 261 28.32 17.48 -7.73
N THR A 262 27.53 18.32 -7.06
CA THR A 262 27.89 18.90 -5.75
C THR A 262 26.65 19.06 -4.87
N ALA A 263 26.56 18.30 -3.79
CA ALA A 263 25.62 18.53 -2.69
C ALA A 263 26.36 19.19 -1.52
N ASN A 264 25.97 20.39 -1.13
CA ASN A 264 26.66 21.15 -0.07
C ASN A 264 26.17 20.79 1.33
N ASN A 265 24.95 20.26 1.45
CA ASN A 265 24.29 19.83 2.68
C ASN A 265 23.89 18.36 2.55
N ASP A 266 23.49 17.75 3.67
CA ASP A 266 23.03 16.37 3.70
C ASP A 266 21.79 16.19 2.84
N VAL A 267 21.73 15.06 2.11
CA VAL A 267 20.63 14.68 1.25
C VAL A 267 20.25 13.23 1.46
N THR A 268 18.96 12.97 1.55
CA THR A 268 18.40 11.61 1.55
C THR A 268 18.01 11.23 0.12
N VAL A 269 18.42 10.05 -0.33
CA VAL A 269 18.05 9.54 -1.66
C VAL A 269 17.37 8.19 -1.48
N LEU A 270 16.11 8.12 -1.87
CA LEU A 270 15.26 6.94 -1.71
C LEU A 270 14.89 6.36 -3.06
N ALA A 271 15.04 5.04 -3.21
CA ALA A 271 14.35 4.33 -4.28
C ALA A 271 12.84 4.33 -3.97
N SER A 272 12.00 4.62 -4.96
CA SER A 272 10.57 4.43 -4.79
C SER A 272 10.24 2.95 -4.66
N GLY A 273 9.09 2.63 -4.05
CA GLY A 273 8.66 1.25 -3.86
C GLY A 273 8.73 0.40 -5.11
N ARG A 274 8.39 0.97 -6.28
CA ARG A 274 8.47 0.28 -7.57
C ARG A 274 9.91 -0.05 -7.98
N ALA A 275 10.87 0.86 -7.75
CA ALA A 275 12.29 0.59 -8.02
C ALA A 275 12.86 -0.43 -7.01
N ASN A 276 12.41 -0.36 -5.74
CA ASN A 276 12.77 -1.33 -4.71
C ASN A 276 12.33 -2.76 -5.09
N ASP A 277 11.10 -2.93 -5.58
CA ASP A 277 10.55 -4.23 -6.02
C ASP A 277 11.32 -4.89 -7.19
N GLN A 278 12.24 -4.20 -7.84
CA GLN A 278 13.10 -4.82 -8.87
C GLN A 278 14.25 -5.65 -8.28
N PHE A 279 14.50 -5.58 -6.98
CA PHE A 279 15.61 -6.23 -6.30
C PHE A 279 15.08 -7.24 -5.26
N VAL A 280 15.77 -8.37 -5.12
CA VAL A 280 15.37 -9.42 -4.16
C VAL A 280 15.77 -9.13 -2.72
N SER A 281 16.58 -8.09 -2.47
CA SER A 281 16.93 -7.65 -1.12
C SER A 281 17.40 -6.19 -1.09
N ALA A 282 17.24 -5.54 0.05
CA ALA A 282 17.75 -4.20 0.31
C ALA A 282 19.28 -4.11 0.07
N ALA A 283 20.04 -5.14 0.41
CA ALA A 283 21.48 -5.18 0.17
C ALA A 283 21.85 -5.17 -1.34
N GLN A 284 21.06 -5.85 -2.18
CA GLN A 284 21.27 -5.80 -3.63
C GLN A 284 20.93 -4.42 -4.21
N LEU A 285 19.82 -3.81 -3.77
CA LEU A 285 19.47 -2.47 -4.18
C LEU A 285 20.55 -1.47 -3.73
N LEU A 286 20.99 -1.54 -2.47
CA LEU A 286 22.06 -0.67 -1.96
C LEU A 286 23.33 -0.78 -2.81
N SER A 287 23.77 -2.01 -3.12
CA SER A 287 24.92 -2.22 -4.00
C SER A 287 24.73 -1.64 -5.41
N ALA A 288 23.51 -1.73 -5.96
CA ALA A 288 23.19 -1.13 -7.25
C ALA A 288 23.13 0.41 -7.17
N MET A 289 22.68 0.98 -6.05
CA MET A 289 22.68 2.43 -5.84
C MET A 289 24.10 2.98 -5.75
N GLU A 290 24.98 2.31 -5.04
CA GLU A 290 26.37 2.74 -4.85
C GLU A 290 27.25 2.48 -6.09
N GLY A 291 27.01 1.38 -6.81
CA GLY A 291 27.85 0.92 -7.91
C GLY A 291 29.17 0.27 -7.45
N GLU A 292 30.05 -0.07 -8.37
CA GLU A 292 31.41 -0.57 -8.06
C GLU A 292 32.31 0.55 -7.56
N GLU A 293 33.17 0.26 -6.59
CA GLU A 293 34.10 1.25 -6.02
C GLU A 293 35.01 1.86 -7.11
N GLY A 294 34.86 3.17 -7.32
CA GLY A 294 35.61 3.92 -8.33
C GLY A 294 35.03 3.88 -9.76
N ALA A 295 33.91 3.20 -9.98
CA ALA A 295 33.16 3.22 -11.23
C ALA A 295 32.00 4.25 -11.18
N SER A 296 31.55 4.72 -12.33
CA SER A 296 30.37 5.61 -12.46
C SER A 296 29.17 4.82 -12.98
N ASP A 297 28.95 3.64 -12.42
CA ASP A 297 27.89 2.71 -12.81
C ASP A 297 26.75 2.61 -11.77
N GLY A 298 26.90 3.23 -10.59
CA GLY A 298 25.85 3.32 -9.60
C GLY A 298 24.63 4.09 -10.08
N ILE A 299 23.46 3.68 -9.60
CA ILE A 299 22.19 4.39 -9.88
C ILE A 299 22.25 5.81 -9.30
N VAL A 300 22.87 5.99 -8.13
CA VAL A 300 23.00 7.25 -7.41
C VAL A 300 24.45 7.73 -7.43
N GLN A 301 24.67 8.92 -7.92
CA GLN A 301 25.99 9.55 -8.04
C GLN A 301 25.92 10.96 -7.42
N VAL A 302 26.29 11.10 -6.16
CA VAL A 302 26.23 12.35 -5.44
C VAL A 302 27.62 12.72 -4.95
N GLY A 303 28.15 13.85 -5.44
CA GLY A 303 29.40 14.46 -4.99
C GLY A 303 29.17 15.63 -4.03
N GLY A 304 30.26 16.20 -3.50
CA GLY A 304 30.20 17.36 -2.63
C GLY A 304 30.59 17.06 -1.19
N THR A 305 30.19 17.91 -0.25
CA THR A 305 30.57 17.83 1.18
C THR A 305 29.43 17.33 2.08
N GLY A 306 28.20 17.34 1.60
CA GLY A 306 27.04 16.81 2.31
C GLY A 306 27.10 15.28 2.40
N LYS A 307 26.54 14.72 3.48
CA LYS A 307 26.36 13.28 3.63
C LYS A 307 25.16 12.83 2.76
N THR A 308 25.36 11.77 1.99
CA THR A 308 24.26 11.11 1.29
C THR A 308 23.75 9.92 2.12
N THR A 309 22.48 9.91 2.44
CA THR A 309 21.81 8.78 3.09
C THR A 309 20.97 8.06 2.05
N LEU A 310 21.20 6.75 1.88
CA LEU A 310 20.49 5.91 0.91
C LEU A 310 19.41 5.10 1.63
N GLY A 311 18.32 4.83 0.92
CA GLY A 311 17.22 4.01 1.41
C GLY A 311 16.21 3.72 0.31
N ALA A 312 15.08 3.11 0.69
CA ALA A 312 13.97 2.87 -0.21
C ALA A 312 12.64 2.92 0.55
N GLU A 313 11.60 3.35 -0.15
CA GLU A 313 10.22 3.26 0.28
C GLU A 313 9.69 1.83 0.10
N ALA A 314 8.66 1.46 0.86
CA ALA A 314 7.99 0.18 0.69
C ALA A 314 7.37 0.07 -0.71
N GLY A 315 7.55 -1.09 -1.33
CA GLY A 315 6.92 -1.44 -2.61
C GLY A 315 5.68 -2.29 -2.46
N ALA A 316 5.31 -2.98 -3.51
CA ALA A 316 4.20 -3.93 -3.48
C ALA A 316 4.55 -5.22 -2.68
N VAL A 317 5.82 -5.61 -2.68
CA VAL A 317 6.34 -6.76 -1.92
C VAL A 317 7.59 -6.45 -1.10
N SER A 318 8.34 -5.42 -1.43
CA SER A 318 9.56 -5.02 -0.71
C SER A 318 9.21 -4.13 0.46
N GLY A 319 9.83 -4.36 1.62
CA GLY A 319 9.74 -3.48 2.77
C GLY A 319 10.48 -2.15 2.54
N ALA A 320 10.20 -1.14 3.35
CA ALA A 320 11.00 0.07 3.40
C ALA A 320 12.34 -0.22 4.09
N TRP A 321 13.40 0.49 3.72
CA TRP A 321 14.68 0.40 4.42
C TRP A 321 15.47 1.70 4.36
N ALA A 322 16.32 1.87 5.34
CA ALA A 322 17.27 2.99 5.38
C ALA A 322 18.59 2.55 6.02
N LEU A 323 19.66 3.29 5.77
CA LEU A 323 20.93 3.13 6.49
C LEU A 323 20.86 3.87 7.85
N ASN A 324 21.22 3.17 8.94
CA ASN A 324 21.42 3.82 10.24
C ASN A 324 22.75 4.60 10.29
N GLU A 325 23.03 5.22 11.43
CA GLU A 325 24.28 6.01 11.63
C GLU A 325 25.55 5.16 11.46
N ASP A 326 25.48 3.86 11.74
CA ASP A 326 26.59 2.91 11.60
C ASP A 326 26.72 2.34 10.17
N GLY A 327 25.89 2.75 9.23
CA GLY A 327 25.85 2.26 7.85
C GLY A 327 25.22 0.87 7.70
N GLN A 328 24.45 0.40 8.69
CA GLN A 328 23.74 -0.88 8.61
C GLN A 328 22.34 -0.67 8.05
N ILE A 329 21.88 -1.61 7.24
CA ILE A 329 20.52 -1.62 6.70
C ILE A 329 19.54 -1.92 7.83
N VAL A 330 18.55 -1.05 8.01
CA VAL A 330 17.39 -1.27 8.88
C VAL A 330 16.17 -1.37 7.99
N GLU A 331 15.50 -2.50 8.01
CA GLU A 331 14.34 -2.81 7.18
C GLU A 331 13.05 -2.75 8.01
N GLU A 332 11.98 -2.25 7.42
CA GLU A 332 10.61 -2.35 7.90
C GLU A 332 9.85 -3.32 7.00
N GLU A 333 9.09 -4.24 7.60
CA GLU A 333 8.31 -5.23 6.86
C GLU A 333 7.25 -4.55 5.98
N ASN A 334 6.99 -5.13 4.81
CA ASN A 334 5.93 -4.67 3.93
C ASN A 334 4.55 -4.98 4.53
N ALA A 335 3.75 -3.95 4.82
CA ALA A 335 2.43 -4.10 5.43
C ALA A 335 1.44 -4.92 4.57
N GLY A 336 1.56 -4.85 3.24
CA GLY A 336 0.73 -5.64 2.32
C GLY A 336 1.07 -7.11 2.36
N LEU A 337 2.37 -7.47 2.42
CA LEU A 337 2.80 -8.87 2.57
C LEU A 337 2.48 -9.42 3.94
N SER A 338 2.58 -8.61 5.00
CA SER A 338 2.12 -8.99 6.32
C SER A 338 0.64 -9.38 6.27
N ALA A 339 -0.20 -8.59 5.57
CA ALA A 339 -1.61 -8.92 5.37
C ALA A 339 -1.82 -10.24 4.61
N VAL A 340 -1.07 -10.50 3.54
CA VAL A 340 -1.14 -11.77 2.80
C VAL A 340 -0.77 -12.96 3.71
N ARG A 341 0.30 -12.83 4.52
CA ARG A 341 0.74 -13.86 5.48
C ARG A 341 -0.32 -14.13 6.54
N GLU A 342 -0.87 -13.09 7.14
CA GLU A 342 -1.91 -13.17 8.16
C GLU A 342 -3.17 -13.83 7.60
N PHE A 343 -3.55 -13.50 6.37
CA PHE A 343 -4.72 -14.08 5.73
C PHE A 343 -4.54 -15.55 5.34
N SER A 344 -3.40 -15.92 4.79
CA SER A 344 -3.07 -17.31 4.52
C SER A 344 -3.15 -18.13 5.82
N THR A 345 -2.61 -17.59 6.92
CA THR A 345 -2.70 -18.20 8.25
C THR A 345 -4.14 -18.35 8.72
N ALA A 346 -5.01 -17.36 8.52
CA ALA A 346 -6.43 -17.40 8.88
C ALA A 346 -7.16 -18.55 8.17
N THR A 347 -6.98 -18.68 6.86
CA THR A 347 -7.63 -19.70 6.03
C THR A 347 -7.21 -21.12 6.45
N PHE A 348 -5.92 -21.33 6.67
CA PHE A 348 -5.43 -22.64 7.09
C PHE A 348 -5.84 -22.98 8.53
N ALA A 349 -5.85 -21.99 9.42
CA ALA A 349 -6.32 -22.17 10.78
C ALA A 349 -7.82 -22.52 10.83
N GLN A 350 -8.64 -21.93 9.98
CA GLN A 350 -10.06 -22.27 9.85
C GLN A 350 -10.27 -23.78 9.64
N TRP A 351 -9.55 -24.36 8.67
CA TRP A 351 -9.68 -25.81 8.40
C TRP A 351 -9.21 -26.66 9.57
N ARG A 352 -8.13 -26.28 10.24
CA ARG A 352 -7.62 -26.95 11.45
C ARG A 352 -8.66 -26.91 12.58
N LEU A 353 -9.25 -25.75 12.84
CA LEU A 353 -10.26 -25.56 13.89
C LEU A 353 -11.50 -26.40 13.65
N GLU A 354 -12.00 -26.45 12.43
CA GLU A 354 -13.14 -27.30 12.08
C GLU A 354 -12.88 -28.79 12.29
N ASN A 355 -11.66 -29.30 12.05
CA ASN A 355 -11.30 -30.70 12.31
C ASN A 355 -11.39 -31.03 13.80
N ASN A 356 -10.88 -30.17 14.66
CA ASN A 356 -10.85 -30.39 16.12
C ASN A 356 -12.25 -30.42 16.75
N HIS A 357 -13.21 -29.73 16.13
CA HIS A 357 -14.58 -29.63 16.66
C HIS A 357 -15.54 -30.73 16.19
N LEU A 358 -15.15 -31.52 15.19
CA LEU A 358 -15.98 -32.60 14.69
C LEU A 358 -16.23 -33.72 15.70
N SER A 359 -15.30 -33.96 16.61
CA SER A 359 -15.44 -34.98 17.66
C SER A 359 -16.54 -34.70 18.69
N GLN A 360 -16.97 -33.42 18.82
CA GLN A 360 -18.00 -32.99 19.79
C GLN A 360 -19.43 -32.99 19.23
N ARG A 361 -19.62 -33.47 18.01
CA ARG A 361 -20.82 -33.24 17.19
C ARG A 361 -22.11 -33.91 17.64
N LEU A 362 -22.06 -35.02 18.35
CA LEU A 362 -23.22 -35.93 18.42
C LEU A 362 -23.75 -36.20 19.84
N GLY A 363 -23.16 -35.61 20.88
CA GLY A 363 -23.49 -35.98 22.25
C GLY A 363 -23.16 -37.44 22.56
N ASP A 364 -23.87 -38.06 23.50
CA ASP A 364 -23.67 -39.47 23.85
C ASP A 364 -24.57 -40.37 23.02
N LEU A 365 -24.02 -41.02 22.02
CA LEU A 365 -24.74 -41.93 21.08
C LEU A 365 -24.95 -43.35 21.63
N ARG A 366 -24.43 -43.70 22.81
CA ARG A 366 -24.48 -45.07 23.34
C ARG A 366 -25.90 -45.59 23.53
N ALA A 367 -26.86 -44.69 23.77
CA ALA A 367 -28.27 -45.02 23.91
C ALA A 367 -29.00 -45.22 22.56
N ASP A 368 -28.35 -44.92 21.44
CA ASP A 368 -28.96 -44.91 20.12
C ASP A 368 -28.58 -46.09 19.24
N LEU A 369 -27.84 -47.06 19.79
CA LEU A 369 -27.52 -48.28 19.08
C LEU A 369 -28.79 -49.03 18.61
N GLY A 370 -28.82 -49.40 17.36
CA GLY A 370 -29.97 -50.04 16.71
C GLY A 370 -30.99 -49.08 16.08
N LYS A 371 -30.71 -47.78 16.08
CA LYS A 371 -31.61 -46.73 15.53
C LYS A 371 -30.94 -45.93 14.43
N SER A 372 -31.75 -45.13 13.73
CA SER A 372 -31.31 -44.10 12.82
C SER A 372 -31.64 -42.71 13.37
N GLY A 373 -30.86 -41.69 13.02
CA GLY A 373 -31.09 -40.33 13.51
C GLY A 373 -30.73 -39.27 12.50
N ALA A 374 -31.36 -38.14 12.67
CA ALA A 374 -30.98 -36.89 11.96
C ALA A 374 -30.67 -35.81 13.00
N TRP A 375 -29.70 -34.97 12.72
CA TRP A 375 -29.24 -33.99 13.65
C TRP A 375 -28.81 -32.69 12.94
N ALA A 376 -28.85 -31.61 13.70
CA ALA A 376 -28.33 -30.33 13.27
C ALA A 376 -27.67 -29.61 14.43
N ARG A 377 -26.63 -28.84 14.15
CA ARG A 377 -26.01 -27.96 15.14
C ARG A 377 -25.56 -26.64 14.53
N VAL A 378 -25.47 -25.63 15.38
CA VAL A 378 -24.80 -24.36 15.15
C VAL A 378 -23.64 -24.25 16.12
N TYR A 379 -22.46 -23.88 15.63
CA TYR A 379 -21.28 -23.68 16.45
C TYR A 379 -20.41 -22.56 15.90
N GLY A 380 -19.56 -22.01 16.74
CA GLY A 380 -18.66 -20.95 16.35
C GLY A 380 -17.90 -20.40 17.56
N GLY A 381 -17.03 -19.45 17.32
CA GLY A 381 -16.20 -18.89 18.36
C GLY A 381 -15.31 -17.76 17.88
N GLU A 382 -14.51 -17.29 18.80
CA GLU A 382 -13.47 -16.28 18.54
C GLU A 382 -12.13 -16.86 18.94
N SER A 383 -11.18 -16.85 18.00
CA SER A 383 -9.79 -17.27 18.24
C SER A 383 -8.80 -16.19 17.80
N LYS A 384 -7.60 -16.26 18.36
CA LYS A 384 -6.49 -15.38 18.06
C LYS A 384 -5.22 -16.20 17.82
N ILE A 385 -4.44 -15.81 16.79
CA ILE A 385 -3.12 -16.38 16.47
C ILE A 385 -2.11 -15.25 16.50
N THR A 386 -0.98 -15.45 17.21
CA THR A 386 0.04 -14.40 17.44
C THR A 386 1.46 -14.84 17.08
N ASP A 387 1.63 -15.97 16.41
CA ASP A 387 2.94 -16.43 15.96
C ASP A 387 3.40 -15.68 14.71
N GLY A 388 4.26 -14.67 14.90
CA GLY A 388 4.74 -13.82 13.82
C GLY A 388 3.64 -13.06 13.05
N VAL A 389 2.38 -13.15 13.50
CA VAL A 389 1.17 -12.54 12.94
C VAL A 389 0.28 -12.03 14.07
N ASP A 390 -0.69 -11.18 13.77
CA ASP A 390 -1.77 -10.81 14.70
C ASP A 390 -3.12 -10.99 13.99
N VAL A 391 -3.67 -12.19 14.10
CA VAL A 391 -4.89 -12.59 13.41
C VAL A 391 -5.97 -12.89 14.42
N LYS A 392 -7.11 -12.24 14.30
CA LYS A 392 -8.32 -12.51 15.05
C LYS A 392 -9.38 -13.11 14.13
N LEU A 393 -9.90 -14.26 14.50
CA LEU A 393 -10.86 -15.05 13.72
C LEU A 393 -12.20 -15.09 14.45
N GLN A 394 -13.28 -14.82 13.75
CA GLN A 394 -14.65 -15.12 14.18
C GLN A 394 -15.26 -16.14 13.23
N THR A 395 -15.73 -17.27 13.78
CA THR A 395 -16.35 -18.32 12.97
C THR A 395 -17.79 -18.55 13.38
N THR A 396 -18.63 -18.83 12.39
CA THR A 396 -20.00 -19.31 12.58
C THR A 396 -20.28 -20.42 11.60
N SER A 397 -20.70 -21.58 12.13
CA SER A 397 -20.93 -22.78 11.34
C SER A 397 -22.33 -23.35 11.57
N VAL A 398 -22.91 -23.86 10.50
CA VAL A 398 -24.14 -24.67 10.53
C VAL A 398 -23.82 -26.04 9.97
N GLN A 399 -24.12 -27.10 10.73
CA GLN A 399 -23.88 -28.46 10.31
C GLN A 399 -25.16 -29.30 10.45
N VAL A 400 -25.46 -30.08 9.43
CA VAL A 400 -26.59 -31.04 9.42
C VAL A 400 -26.10 -32.42 9.02
N GLY A 401 -26.66 -33.44 9.62
CA GLY A 401 -26.24 -34.81 9.32
C GLY A 401 -27.30 -35.86 9.63
N THR A 402 -27.00 -37.04 9.17
CA THR A 402 -27.81 -38.25 9.46
C THR A 402 -26.91 -39.45 9.62
N ASP A 403 -27.36 -40.38 10.43
CA ASP A 403 -26.65 -41.62 10.68
C ASP A 403 -27.58 -42.80 10.94
N THR A 404 -27.02 -43.99 10.92
CA THR A 404 -27.74 -45.22 11.15
C THR A 404 -26.81 -46.27 11.77
N THR A 405 -27.37 -47.16 12.55
CA THR A 405 -26.64 -48.33 13.05
C THR A 405 -26.59 -49.43 11.97
N VAL A 406 -25.37 -49.82 11.56
CA VAL A 406 -25.18 -50.80 10.47
C VAL A 406 -24.84 -52.22 10.94
N SER A 407 -24.22 -52.39 12.10
CA SER A 407 -23.83 -53.68 12.64
C SER A 407 -23.70 -53.59 14.14
N GLY A 408 -24.74 -53.97 14.89
CA GLY A 408 -24.77 -54.03 16.33
C GLY A 408 -24.22 -52.81 17.06
N ASN A 409 -22.91 -52.63 16.99
CA ASN A 409 -22.16 -51.64 17.75
C ASN A 409 -21.61 -50.48 16.89
N TRP A 410 -21.86 -50.46 15.59
CA TRP A 410 -21.36 -49.42 14.68
C TRP A 410 -22.45 -48.47 14.18
N ILE A 411 -22.23 -47.19 14.36
CA ILE A 411 -23.05 -46.12 13.78
C ILE A 411 -22.24 -45.49 12.65
N VAL A 412 -22.83 -45.39 11.47
CA VAL A 412 -22.24 -44.69 10.31
C VAL A 412 -23.12 -43.54 9.87
N GLY A 413 -22.53 -42.49 9.42
CA GLY A 413 -23.28 -41.31 9.01
C GLY A 413 -22.53 -40.37 8.06
N GLY A 414 -23.25 -39.36 7.65
CA GLY A 414 -22.71 -38.26 6.84
C GLY A 414 -23.22 -36.91 7.32
N ALA A 415 -22.45 -35.87 7.05
CA ALA A 415 -22.79 -34.52 7.41
C ALA A 415 -22.39 -33.52 6.31
N PHE A 416 -23.13 -32.44 6.24
CA PHE A 416 -22.80 -31.24 5.47
C PHE A 416 -22.57 -30.10 6.44
N THR A 417 -21.53 -29.30 6.19
CA THR A 417 -21.21 -28.11 7.00
C THR A 417 -21.06 -26.90 6.08
N TYR A 418 -21.60 -25.78 6.51
CA TYR A 418 -21.27 -24.44 6.03
C TYR A 418 -20.62 -23.67 7.17
N THR A 419 -19.50 -23.03 6.91
CA THR A 419 -18.80 -22.16 7.86
C THR A 419 -18.52 -20.82 7.19
N ASN A 420 -18.88 -19.75 7.85
CA ASN A 420 -18.41 -18.41 7.55
C ASN A 420 -17.33 -18.02 8.58
N LEU A 421 -16.26 -17.44 8.08
CA LEU A 421 -15.15 -16.90 8.84
C LEU A 421 -15.01 -15.42 8.52
N ASP A 422 -14.99 -14.56 9.54
CA ASP A 422 -14.51 -13.18 9.47
C ASP A 422 -13.13 -13.12 10.13
N ALA A 423 -12.16 -12.49 9.48
CA ALA A 423 -10.83 -12.29 10.00
C ALA A 423 -10.46 -10.81 10.06
N ASP A 424 -10.04 -10.36 11.24
CA ASP A 424 -9.36 -9.08 11.44
C ASP A 424 -7.85 -9.34 11.50
N ILE A 425 -7.09 -8.61 10.70
CA ILE A 425 -5.64 -8.67 10.61
C ILE A 425 -5.03 -7.30 10.88
N SER A 426 -3.70 -7.22 11.06
CA SER A 426 -3.02 -5.98 11.42
C SER A 426 -3.29 -4.83 10.45
N ASN A 427 -3.35 -5.10 9.14
CA ASN A 427 -3.53 -4.10 8.09
C ASN A 427 -4.64 -4.50 7.10
N GLY A 428 -5.78 -4.96 7.58
CA GLY A 428 -6.87 -5.33 6.68
C GLY A 428 -7.93 -6.19 7.35
N THR A 429 -8.81 -6.71 6.51
CA THR A 429 -9.88 -7.62 6.88
C THR A 429 -10.11 -8.62 5.77
N GLY A 430 -10.87 -9.66 6.04
CA GLY A 430 -11.40 -10.52 5.01
C GLY A 430 -12.34 -11.57 5.54
N ASP A 431 -12.94 -12.27 4.63
CA ASP A 431 -13.93 -13.29 4.90
C ASP A 431 -13.65 -14.56 4.11
N SER A 432 -14.10 -15.68 4.65
CA SER A 432 -14.01 -16.98 3.99
C SER A 432 -15.28 -17.79 4.21
N ASP A 433 -15.85 -18.24 3.11
CA ASP A 433 -16.96 -19.19 3.10
C ASP A 433 -16.47 -20.60 2.83
N SER A 434 -16.76 -21.54 3.74
CA SER A 434 -16.41 -22.95 3.61
C SER A 434 -17.63 -23.85 3.49
N TYR A 435 -17.55 -24.79 2.58
CA TYR A 435 -18.54 -25.85 2.40
C TYR A 435 -17.85 -27.21 2.49
N SER A 436 -18.29 -28.09 3.40
CA SER A 436 -17.68 -29.39 3.56
C SER A 436 -18.69 -30.54 3.67
N LEU A 437 -18.26 -31.71 3.20
CA LEU A 437 -18.94 -32.98 3.37
C LEU A 437 -18.08 -33.89 4.24
N ALA A 438 -18.70 -34.57 5.19
CA ALA A 438 -18.06 -35.55 6.04
C ALA A 438 -18.79 -36.90 6.01
N ALA A 439 -18.01 -37.97 6.08
CA ALA A 439 -18.49 -39.31 6.39
C ALA A 439 -17.83 -39.75 7.69
N TYR A 440 -18.57 -40.46 8.54
CA TYR A 440 -18.07 -40.91 9.81
C TYR A 440 -18.55 -42.30 10.22
N ALA A 441 -17.78 -42.95 11.07
CA ALA A 441 -18.09 -44.24 11.67
C ALA A 441 -17.68 -44.27 13.14
N THR A 442 -18.62 -44.54 14.04
CA THR A 442 -18.40 -44.66 15.47
C THR A 442 -18.69 -46.10 15.94
N GLY A 443 -17.70 -46.77 16.49
CA GLY A 443 -17.84 -48.10 17.02
C GLY A 443 -17.80 -48.11 18.56
N PHE A 444 -18.77 -48.75 19.20
CA PHE A 444 -18.82 -48.93 20.66
C PHE A 444 -18.56 -50.38 21.02
N PHE A 445 -17.72 -50.63 22.06
CA PHE A 445 -17.35 -51.94 22.51
C PHE A 445 -17.95 -52.27 23.89
N ASP A 446 -18.29 -53.51 24.13
CA ASP A 446 -18.90 -53.98 25.38
C ASP A 446 -18.01 -53.70 26.63
N CYS A 447 -16.71 -53.56 26.45
CA CYS A 447 -15.79 -53.21 27.51
C CYS A 447 -15.90 -51.75 27.96
N GLY A 448 -16.65 -50.88 27.24
CA GLY A 448 -16.76 -49.43 27.49
C GLY A 448 -15.87 -48.57 26.60
N GLY A 449 -15.03 -49.17 25.77
CA GLY A 449 -14.23 -48.46 24.78
C GLY A 449 -15.05 -47.98 23.58
N TYR A 450 -14.55 -46.98 22.87
CA TYR A 450 -15.08 -46.57 21.58
C TYR A 450 -13.97 -46.12 20.64
N ILE A 451 -14.27 -46.11 19.37
CA ILE A 451 -13.49 -45.52 18.30
C ILE A 451 -14.40 -44.70 17.40
N ASP A 452 -13.95 -43.51 17.03
CA ASP A 452 -14.65 -42.64 16.06
C ASP A 452 -13.68 -42.26 14.94
N VAL A 453 -14.10 -42.43 13.70
CA VAL A 453 -13.32 -42.09 12.50
C VAL A 453 -14.13 -41.18 11.62
N ILE A 454 -13.53 -40.09 11.15
CA ILE A 454 -14.17 -39.05 10.34
C ILE A 454 -13.29 -38.72 9.17
N GLY A 455 -13.83 -38.84 7.96
CA GLY A 455 -13.23 -38.28 6.74
C GLY A 455 -14.01 -37.07 6.27
N ARG A 456 -13.34 -36.02 5.88
CA ARG A 456 -13.94 -34.75 5.44
C ARG A 456 -13.27 -34.23 4.18
N VAL A 457 -14.05 -33.63 3.28
CA VAL A 457 -13.59 -32.85 2.13
C VAL A 457 -14.37 -31.55 2.07
N GLY A 458 -13.69 -30.47 1.76
CA GLY A 458 -14.33 -29.15 1.68
C GLY A 458 -13.66 -28.23 0.69
N ARG A 459 -14.33 -27.12 0.43
CA ARG A 459 -13.81 -25.98 -0.34
C ARG A 459 -14.02 -24.72 0.46
N MET A 460 -13.01 -23.91 0.51
CA MET A 460 -13.01 -22.58 1.13
C MET A 460 -12.84 -21.54 0.02
N SER A 461 -13.65 -20.50 0.02
CA SER A 461 -13.55 -19.36 -0.87
C SER A 461 -13.24 -18.15 -0.01
N THR A 462 -12.13 -17.51 -0.27
CA THR A 462 -11.59 -16.45 0.61
C THR A 462 -11.41 -15.17 -0.18
N ASP A 463 -11.94 -14.08 0.37
CA ASP A 463 -11.74 -12.71 -0.10
C ASP A 463 -10.97 -11.92 0.95
N LEU A 464 -9.87 -11.29 0.55
CA LEU A 464 -9.04 -10.47 1.43
C LEU A 464 -9.00 -9.02 0.95
N TYR A 465 -8.96 -8.11 1.90
CA TYR A 465 -8.71 -6.69 1.69
C TYR A 465 -7.56 -6.23 2.59
N ALA A 466 -6.45 -5.81 1.98
CA ALA A 466 -5.34 -5.18 2.66
C ALA A 466 -5.49 -3.65 2.56
N SER A 467 -5.53 -2.97 3.71
CA SER A 467 -5.61 -1.52 3.76
C SER A 467 -4.26 -0.89 3.40
N SER A 468 -4.30 0.35 2.89
CA SER A 468 -3.08 1.10 2.65
C SER A 468 -2.34 1.33 3.97
N GLY A 469 -1.06 0.99 3.99
CA GLY A 469 -0.11 1.39 5.02
C GLY A 469 0.67 2.62 4.59
N VAL A 470 1.67 3.02 5.37
CA VAL A 470 2.63 4.04 4.94
C VAL A 470 3.34 3.51 3.68
N ASN A 471 3.16 4.22 2.55
CA ASN A 471 3.72 3.90 1.23
C ASN A 471 3.26 2.57 0.60
N VAL A 472 2.17 1.95 1.08
CA VAL A 472 1.58 0.74 0.48
C VAL A 472 0.15 1.05 0.06
N GLU A 473 -0.17 0.87 -1.22
CA GLU A 473 -1.53 1.01 -1.73
C GLU A 473 -2.41 -0.15 -1.24
N ALA A 474 -3.69 0.15 -0.97
CA ALA A 474 -4.68 -0.88 -0.65
C ALA A 474 -4.88 -1.83 -1.83
N PHE A 475 -5.09 -3.09 -1.55
CA PHE A 475 -5.36 -4.08 -2.58
C PHE A 475 -6.35 -5.15 -2.10
N ASP A 476 -6.99 -5.79 -3.07
CA ASP A 476 -7.87 -6.94 -2.86
C ASP A 476 -7.23 -8.20 -3.44
N GLY A 477 -7.56 -9.35 -2.86
CA GLY A 477 -7.22 -10.65 -3.39
C GLY A 477 -8.31 -11.67 -3.10
N SER A 478 -8.48 -12.63 -3.99
CA SER A 478 -9.41 -13.75 -3.77
C SER A 478 -8.81 -15.05 -4.24
N TYR A 479 -9.10 -16.14 -3.51
CA TYR A 479 -8.60 -17.46 -3.82
C TYR A 479 -9.50 -18.56 -3.24
N ASP A 480 -9.35 -19.77 -3.80
CA ASP A 480 -10.15 -20.93 -3.45
C ASP A 480 -9.28 -22.13 -3.06
N ASN A 481 -9.39 -22.62 -1.84
CA ASN A 481 -8.67 -23.81 -1.40
C ASN A 481 -9.58 -25.02 -1.33
N THR A 482 -9.08 -26.16 -1.77
CA THR A 482 -9.70 -27.47 -1.53
C THR A 482 -8.99 -28.15 -0.37
N ALA A 483 -9.75 -28.69 0.57
CA ALA A 483 -9.20 -29.25 1.79
C ALA A 483 -9.73 -30.64 2.10
N PHE A 484 -8.89 -31.46 2.73
CA PHE A 484 -9.16 -32.81 3.16
C PHE A 484 -8.87 -32.96 4.64
N GLY A 485 -9.66 -33.76 5.35
CA GLY A 485 -9.45 -34.06 6.77
C GLY A 485 -9.72 -35.51 7.07
N LEU A 486 -8.90 -36.06 7.95
CA LEU A 486 -9.10 -37.40 8.52
C LEU A 486 -8.81 -37.35 10.02
N SER A 487 -9.77 -37.69 10.87
CA SER A 487 -9.54 -37.80 12.29
C SER A 487 -9.92 -39.19 12.82
N THR A 488 -9.21 -39.60 13.86
CA THR A 488 -9.50 -40.81 14.59
C THR A 488 -9.40 -40.51 16.08
N GLU A 489 -10.50 -40.73 16.81
CA GLU A 489 -10.56 -40.61 18.26
C GLU A 489 -10.81 -41.99 18.88
N VAL A 490 -10.13 -42.26 19.97
CA VAL A 490 -10.38 -43.44 20.84
C VAL A 490 -10.63 -42.94 22.25
N GLY A 491 -11.56 -43.59 22.93
CA GLY A 491 -11.83 -43.28 24.32
C GLY A 491 -12.40 -44.45 25.09
N TYR A 492 -12.46 -44.28 26.39
CA TYR A 492 -12.96 -45.32 27.29
C TYR A 492 -13.90 -44.72 28.33
N HIS A 493 -15.18 -45.13 28.30
CA HIS A 493 -16.19 -44.68 29.23
C HIS A 493 -16.15 -45.50 30.53
N TRP A 494 -15.54 -44.95 31.56
CA TRP A 494 -15.40 -45.58 32.85
C TRP A 494 -16.46 -45.07 33.84
N LYS A 495 -17.45 -45.90 34.14
CA LYS A 495 -18.46 -45.61 35.17
C LYS A 495 -17.86 -45.74 36.56
N LEU A 496 -17.75 -44.60 37.27
CA LEU A 496 -17.29 -44.59 38.67
C LEU A 496 -18.42 -44.92 39.63
N SER A 497 -19.67 -44.63 39.24
CA SER A 497 -20.90 -44.94 39.97
C SER A 497 -22.08 -44.92 38.99
N ASP A 498 -23.31 -45.09 39.49
CA ASP A 498 -24.53 -44.95 38.69
C ASP A 498 -24.75 -43.49 38.19
N VAL A 499 -24.05 -42.54 38.77
CA VAL A 499 -24.18 -41.12 38.43
C VAL A 499 -22.92 -40.58 37.74
N PHE A 500 -21.74 -40.89 38.25
CA PHE A 500 -20.49 -40.30 37.79
C PHE A 500 -19.71 -41.19 36.84
N PHE A 501 -19.11 -40.55 35.83
CA PHE A 501 -18.19 -41.23 34.90
C PHE A 501 -16.94 -40.39 34.63
N VAL A 502 -15.90 -41.05 34.20
CA VAL A 502 -14.69 -40.45 33.64
C VAL A 502 -14.42 -41.10 32.27
N GLU A 503 -14.02 -40.28 31.30
CA GLU A 503 -13.79 -40.77 29.93
C GLU A 503 -12.47 -40.16 29.39
N PRO A 504 -11.34 -40.88 29.57
CA PRO A 504 -10.11 -40.52 28.88
C PRO A 504 -10.26 -40.69 27.37
N GLN A 505 -9.63 -39.80 26.63
CA GLN A 505 -9.73 -39.68 25.18
C GLN A 505 -8.36 -39.40 24.58
N ALA A 506 -8.10 -39.95 23.39
CA ALA A 506 -6.97 -39.61 22.55
C ALA A 506 -7.43 -39.47 21.10
N GLU A 507 -7.00 -38.45 20.42
CA GLU A 507 -7.35 -38.17 19.02
C GLU A 507 -6.10 -37.83 18.22
N LEU A 508 -6.09 -38.24 16.96
CA LEU A 508 -5.18 -37.79 15.93
C LEU A 508 -5.99 -37.29 14.76
N ALA A 509 -5.80 -36.02 14.41
CA ALA A 509 -6.51 -35.34 13.33
C ALA A 509 -5.50 -34.82 12.29
N TYR A 510 -5.59 -35.29 11.07
CA TYR A 510 -4.80 -34.85 9.93
C TYR A 510 -5.64 -33.94 9.02
N GLY A 511 -5.08 -32.80 8.69
CA GLY A 511 -5.63 -31.84 7.72
C GLY A 511 -4.66 -31.61 6.57
N TYR A 512 -5.18 -31.51 5.37
CA TYR A 512 -4.43 -31.19 4.17
C TYR A 512 -5.22 -30.19 3.33
N VAL A 513 -4.63 -29.02 3.06
CA VAL A 513 -5.21 -27.96 2.27
C VAL A 513 -4.33 -27.74 1.05
N LEU A 514 -4.91 -27.84 -0.13
CA LEU A 514 -4.23 -27.51 -1.38
C LEU A 514 -4.06 -26.01 -1.47
N GLY A 515 -2.86 -25.55 -1.74
CA GLY A 515 -2.58 -24.15 -2.04
C GLY A 515 -3.32 -23.69 -3.30
N ASP A 516 -3.51 -22.39 -3.43
CA ASP A 516 -4.06 -21.75 -4.64
C ASP A 516 -3.17 -20.58 -5.05
N ASP A 517 -3.11 -20.33 -6.36
CA ASP A 517 -2.35 -19.25 -6.95
C ASP A 517 -3.30 -18.13 -7.35
N TYR A 518 -3.04 -16.90 -6.90
CA TYR A 518 -3.87 -15.77 -7.26
C TYR A 518 -3.05 -14.52 -7.61
N THR A 519 -3.69 -13.55 -8.23
CA THR A 519 -3.10 -12.25 -8.49
C THR A 519 -3.96 -11.18 -7.82
N ALA A 520 -3.35 -10.45 -6.89
CA ALA A 520 -4.01 -9.35 -6.19
C ALA A 520 -4.26 -8.15 -7.14
N SER A 521 -5.15 -7.24 -6.76
CA SER A 521 -5.55 -6.09 -7.59
C SER A 521 -4.39 -5.13 -7.90
N ASN A 522 -3.36 -5.08 -7.05
CA ASN A 522 -2.10 -4.35 -7.28
C ASN A 522 -1.11 -5.07 -8.23
N GLY A 523 -1.50 -6.23 -8.77
CA GLY A 523 -0.69 -7.03 -9.70
C GLY A 523 0.31 -7.97 -9.05
N VAL A 524 0.39 -8.06 -7.72
CA VAL A 524 1.23 -9.03 -7.00
C VAL A 524 0.67 -10.43 -7.23
N LYS A 525 1.53 -11.34 -7.69
CA LYS A 525 1.23 -12.77 -7.79
C LYS A 525 1.60 -13.45 -6.50
N VAL A 526 0.68 -14.21 -5.94
CA VAL A 526 0.88 -15.03 -4.75
C VAL A 526 0.68 -16.50 -5.12
N GLU A 527 1.66 -17.34 -4.80
CA GLU A 527 1.61 -18.79 -4.95
C GLU A 527 1.67 -19.41 -3.56
N GLN A 528 0.59 -20.04 -3.10
CA GLN A 528 0.50 -20.72 -1.81
C GLN A 528 0.99 -22.17 -1.94
N GLU A 529 1.86 -22.64 -1.05
CA GLU A 529 2.19 -24.04 -0.94
C GLU A 529 1.07 -24.81 -0.21
N ASP A 530 1.04 -26.13 -0.39
CA ASP A 530 0.07 -26.99 0.31
C ASP A 530 0.33 -26.98 1.82
N PHE A 531 -0.73 -26.77 2.60
CA PHE A 531 -0.65 -26.77 4.06
C PHE A 531 -1.00 -28.14 4.64
N GLN A 532 -0.27 -28.55 5.67
CA GLN A 532 -0.51 -29.80 6.41
C GLN A 532 -0.57 -29.52 7.91
N SER A 533 -1.54 -30.12 8.57
CA SER A 533 -1.71 -30.09 10.02
C SER A 533 -1.89 -31.52 10.54
N LEU A 534 -1.22 -31.87 11.63
CA LEU A 534 -1.37 -33.15 12.34
C LEU A 534 -1.54 -32.89 13.83
N VAL A 535 -2.78 -32.70 14.26
CA VAL A 535 -3.08 -32.43 15.67
C VAL A 535 -3.26 -33.71 16.45
N GLY A 536 -2.42 -33.90 17.47
CA GLY A 536 -2.59 -34.89 18.51
C GLY A 536 -3.29 -34.30 19.74
N ARG A 537 -4.33 -34.93 20.23
CA ARG A 537 -5.08 -34.55 21.44
C ARG A 537 -5.11 -35.63 22.46
N LEU A 538 -4.77 -35.29 23.71
CA LEU A 538 -4.95 -36.14 24.89
C LEU A 538 -5.85 -35.39 25.87
N GLY A 539 -6.96 -35.99 26.22
CA GLY A 539 -7.96 -35.34 27.06
C GLY A 539 -8.72 -36.29 28.00
N THR A 540 -9.55 -35.67 28.80
CA THR A 540 -10.48 -36.40 29.65
C THR A 540 -11.78 -35.62 29.82
N ARG A 541 -12.87 -36.37 29.91
CA ARG A 541 -14.21 -35.85 30.21
C ARG A 541 -14.69 -36.43 31.53
N LEU A 542 -15.11 -35.59 32.45
CA LEU A 542 -15.71 -35.91 33.75
C LEU A 542 -17.16 -35.51 33.74
N GLY A 543 -18.06 -36.42 33.99
CA GLY A 543 -19.48 -36.10 33.89
C GLY A 543 -20.37 -36.80 34.90
N ALA A 544 -21.61 -36.34 34.94
CA ALA A 544 -22.69 -36.87 35.73
C ALA A 544 -23.94 -37.12 34.89
N ALA A 545 -24.54 -38.31 35.03
CA ALA A 545 -25.79 -38.65 34.39
C ALA A 545 -26.98 -38.22 35.27
N PHE A 546 -28.01 -37.66 34.64
CA PHE A 546 -29.24 -37.31 35.32
C PHE A 546 -30.13 -38.56 35.54
N PRO A 547 -30.95 -38.55 36.62
CA PRO A 547 -31.86 -39.65 36.85
C PRO A 547 -32.83 -39.89 35.70
N LYS A 548 -33.19 -41.15 35.44
CA LYS A 548 -34.16 -41.56 34.41
C LYS A 548 -33.70 -41.25 32.99
N ASP A 549 -32.42 -41.25 32.75
CA ASP A 549 -31.82 -40.96 31.45
C ASP A 549 -32.20 -39.55 30.88
N ALA A 550 -32.48 -38.59 31.78
CA ALA A 550 -32.89 -37.24 31.40
C ALA A 550 -31.76 -36.44 30.75
N GLY A 551 -30.51 -36.89 30.79
CA GLY A 551 -29.35 -36.26 30.16
C GLY A 551 -28.06 -36.45 30.93
N ILE A 552 -27.02 -35.74 30.53
CA ILE A 552 -25.71 -35.69 31.16
C ILE A 552 -25.19 -34.25 31.22
N ILE A 553 -24.40 -33.96 32.24
CA ILE A 553 -23.54 -32.78 32.30
C ILE A 553 -22.10 -33.21 32.45
N TYR A 554 -21.18 -32.51 31.82
CA TYR A 554 -19.77 -32.84 31.91
C TYR A 554 -18.87 -31.61 31.84
N ALA A 555 -17.66 -31.72 32.37
CA ALA A 555 -16.53 -30.86 32.11
C ALA A 555 -15.45 -31.68 31.40
N HIS A 556 -14.67 -31.03 30.55
CA HIS A 556 -13.55 -31.66 29.86
C HIS A 556 -12.32 -30.75 29.83
N ALA A 557 -11.15 -31.39 29.70
CA ALA A 557 -9.89 -30.72 29.46
C ALA A 557 -8.99 -31.60 28.60
N SER A 558 -8.20 -30.97 27.73
CA SER A 558 -7.24 -31.67 26.88
C SER A 558 -5.98 -30.84 26.64
N VAL A 559 -4.88 -31.51 26.34
CA VAL A 559 -3.67 -30.94 25.77
C VAL A 559 -3.64 -31.33 24.30
N ASN A 560 -3.38 -30.36 23.45
CA ASN A 560 -3.32 -30.50 22.01
C ASN A 560 -1.95 -30.05 21.52
N HIS A 561 -1.43 -30.67 20.46
CA HIS A 561 -0.20 -30.26 19.79
C HIS A 561 -0.33 -30.53 18.31
N ASP A 562 -0.04 -29.50 17.49
CA ASP A 562 0.11 -29.67 16.04
C ASP A 562 1.57 -30.03 15.76
N PHE A 563 1.81 -31.20 15.15
CA PHE A 563 3.14 -31.69 14.78
C PHE A 563 3.61 -31.24 13.41
N LEU A 564 2.74 -30.59 12.64
CA LEU A 564 2.96 -30.02 11.35
C LEU A 564 2.33 -28.62 11.40
N GLY A 565 2.55 -27.76 10.44
CA GLY A 565 1.89 -26.45 10.54
C GLY A 565 2.55 -25.40 9.68
N ASN A 566 3.48 -25.81 8.81
CA ASN A 566 4.16 -24.88 7.92
C ASN A 566 3.19 -24.30 6.90
N ASN A 567 3.13 -22.99 6.86
CA ASN A 567 2.36 -22.21 5.90
C ASN A 567 3.34 -21.36 5.06
N ASP A 568 3.74 -21.93 3.93
CA ASP A 568 4.69 -21.32 3.01
C ASP A 568 3.96 -20.69 1.80
N PHE A 569 4.42 -19.54 1.34
CA PHE A 569 3.97 -18.94 0.09
C PHE A 569 5.08 -18.13 -0.55
N THR A 570 4.93 -17.84 -1.85
CA THR A 570 5.78 -16.89 -2.57
C THR A 570 4.95 -15.71 -3.04
N ALA A 571 5.58 -14.53 -3.12
CA ALA A 571 4.96 -13.33 -3.66
C ALA A 571 5.91 -12.64 -4.65
N GLN A 572 5.35 -12.18 -5.78
CA GLN A 572 6.09 -11.52 -6.84
C GLN A 572 5.35 -10.28 -7.34
N ALA A 573 5.98 -9.10 -7.19
CA ALA A 573 5.46 -7.86 -7.76
C ALA A 573 5.69 -7.79 -9.27
N PRO A 574 4.89 -6.99 -10.00
CA PRO A 574 5.12 -6.73 -11.42
C PRO A 574 6.53 -6.17 -11.68
N GLY A 575 7.27 -6.84 -12.55
CA GLY A 575 8.64 -6.45 -12.92
C GLY A 575 9.75 -7.13 -12.13
N MET A 576 9.48 -7.81 -11.03
CA MET A 576 10.49 -8.62 -10.33
C MET A 576 10.92 -9.82 -11.16
N THR A 577 12.22 -10.11 -11.14
CA THR A 577 12.80 -11.28 -11.83
C THR A 577 12.64 -12.58 -11.02
N SER A 578 12.39 -12.49 -9.72
CA SER A 578 12.25 -13.63 -8.81
C SER A 578 11.19 -13.32 -7.74
N ALA A 579 10.43 -14.34 -7.34
CA ALA A 579 9.51 -14.25 -6.23
C ALA A 579 10.26 -14.29 -4.89
N LEU A 580 9.72 -13.63 -3.87
CA LEU A 580 10.16 -13.73 -2.48
C LEU A 580 9.41 -14.88 -1.79
N LYS A 581 10.13 -15.68 -1.01
CA LYS A 581 9.53 -16.77 -0.23
C LYS A 581 9.27 -16.31 1.22
N PHE A 582 8.09 -16.63 1.71
CA PHE A 582 7.63 -16.37 3.07
C PHE A 582 7.21 -17.68 3.72
N SER A 583 7.46 -17.79 5.01
CA SER A 583 7.11 -18.96 5.81
C SER A 583 6.48 -18.49 7.11
N ASN A 584 5.44 -19.17 7.53
CA ASN A 584 4.88 -19.03 8.87
C ASN A 584 4.65 -20.43 9.45
N ASP A 585 5.03 -20.63 10.70
CA ASP A 585 4.91 -21.92 11.38
C ASP A 585 3.76 -21.86 12.37
N LEU A 586 2.83 -22.79 12.28
CA LEU A 586 1.67 -22.91 13.16
C LEU A 586 1.76 -24.14 14.06
N ASP A 587 2.96 -24.71 14.23
CA ASP A 587 3.21 -25.82 15.14
C ASP A 587 3.16 -25.31 16.59
N GLU A 588 2.20 -25.76 17.36
CA GLU A 588 1.96 -25.21 18.70
C GLU A 588 1.35 -26.24 19.65
N THR A 589 1.54 -25.97 20.94
CA THR A 589 0.87 -26.72 22.02
C THR A 589 -0.12 -25.80 22.75
N TRP A 590 -1.37 -26.23 22.86
CA TRP A 590 -2.38 -25.52 23.63
C TRP A 590 -3.22 -26.43 24.52
N ILE A 591 -3.86 -25.82 25.51
CA ILE A 591 -4.80 -26.49 26.41
C ILE A 591 -6.21 -26.05 26.04
N SER A 592 -7.13 -27.01 25.85
CA SER A 592 -8.55 -26.75 25.69
C SER A 592 -9.32 -27.26 26.90
N TYR A 593 -10.33 -26.52 27.32
CA TYR A 593 -11.20 -26.91 28.45
C TYR A 593 -12.59 -26.30 28.28
N GLY A 594 -13.59 -27.00 28.81
CA GLY A 594 -14.97 -26.56 28.69
C GLY A 594 -15.96 -27.37 29.49
N ILE A 595 -17.22 -26.99 29.33
CA ILE A 595 -18.38 -27.67 29.93
C ILE A 595 -19.39 -28.01 28.85
N GLY A 596 -20.09 -29.13 29.02
CA GLY A 596 -21.17 -29.50 28.09
C GLY A 596 -22.36 -30.08 28.82
N LEU A 597 -23.48 -30.02 28.16
CA LEU A 597 -24.79 -30.48 28.64
C LEU A 597 -25.51 -31.21 27.50
N GLN A 598 -26.10 -32.34 27.80
CA GLN A 598 -27.11 -32.98 26.96
C GLN A 598 -28.38 -33.18 27.76
N LEU A 599 -29.50 -32.84 27.21
CA LEU A 599 -30.83 -33.08 27.76
C LEU A 599 -31.61 -34.00 26.81
N ASN A 600 -32.36 -34.94 27.38
CA ASN A 600 -33.18 -35.88 26.66
C ASN A 600 -34.67 -35.64 26.99
N PRO A 601 -35.33 -34.60 26.37
CA PRO A 601 -36.74 -34.28 26.64
C PRO A 601 -37.69 -35.43 26.30
N SER A 602 -37.31 -36.28 25.37
CA SER A 602 -38.02 -37.52 25.08
C SER A 602 -37.05 -38.65 24.68
N ARG A 603 -37.53 -39.87 24.54
CA ARG A 603 -36.72 -41.02 24.09
C ARG A 603 -36.17 -40.91 22.68
N ASN A 604 -36.75 -39.97 21.90
CA ASN A 604 -36.43 -39.81 20.49
C ASN A 604 -35.84 -38.42 20.18
N PHE A 605 -35.72 -37.53 21.17
CA PHE A 605 -35.25 -36.17 20.93
C PHE A 605 -34.25 -35.73 21.99
N TYR A 606 -33.10 -35.26 21.52
CA TYR A 606 -31.98 -34.80 22.35
C TYR A 606 -31.63 -33.37 21.97
N VAL A 607 -31.24 -32.55 22.96
CA VAL A 607 -30.62 -31.24 22.78
C VAL A 607 -29.30 -31.27 23.52
N TYR A 608 -28.26 -30.79 22.88
CA TYR A 608 -26.92 -30.76 23.45
C TYR A 608 -26.21 -29.46 23.16
N GLY A 609 -25.24 -29.09 23.99
CA GLY A 609 -24.42 -27.91 23.77
C GLY A 609 -23.17 -27.94 24.65
N SER A 610 -22.19 -27.17 24.23
CA SER A 610 -20.94 -26.91 24.98
C SER A 610 -20.52 -25.49 24.93
N LEU A 611 -19.70 -25.09 25.89
CA LEU A 611 -18.96 -23.82 25.91
C LEU A 611 -17.52 -24.15 26.28
N ASP A 612 -16.60 -23.76 25.43
CA ASP A 612 -15.22 -24.15 25.43
C ASP A 612 -14.29 -22.96 25.37
N ARG A 613 -13.05 -23.10 25.81
CA ARG A 613 -11.94 -22.17 25.66
C ARG A 613 -10.65 -22.93 25.35
N ALA A 614 -9.74 -22.26 24.63
CA ALA A 614 -8.39 -22.75 24.46
C ALA A 614 -7.35 -21.67 24.82
N SER A 615 -6.18 -22.10 25.29
CA SER A 615 -5.06 -21.23 25.66
C SER A 615 -3.73 -21.91 25.36
N GLY A 616 -2.93 -21.29 24.52
CA GLY A 616 -1.54 -21.62 24.18
C GLY A 616 -0.67 -20.37 24.24
N SER A 617 0.58 -20.46 23.78
CA SER A 617 1.50 -19.34 23.69
C SER A 617 1.15 -18.41 22.53
N GLU A 618 0.73 -18.97 21.43
CA GLU A 618 0.53 -18.31 20.13
C GLU A 618 -0.91 -18.47 19.62
N TYR A 619 -1.63 -19.50 20.08
CA TYR A 619 -3.03 -19.74 19.80
C TYR A 619 -3.88 -19.63 21.06
N ALA A 620 -4.95 -18.87 20.99
CA ALA A 620 -5.96 -18.79 22.04
C ALA A 620 -7.37 -18.75 21.43
N GLU A 621 -8.32 -19.41 22.09
CA GLU A 621 -9.74 -19.35 21.78
C GLU A 621 -10.47 -18.69 22.95
N SER A 622 -10.95 -17.45 22.73
CA SER A 622 -11.61 -16.66 23.77
C SER A 622 -12.89 -17.32 24.25
N TYR A 623 -13.62 -17.87 23.31
CA TYR A 623 -14.79 -18.74 23.53
C TYR A 623 -15.08 -19.53 22.26
N HIS A 624 -15.62 -20.73 22.47
CA HIS A 624 -16.27 -21.52 21.43
C HIS A 624 -17.58 -22.08 21.99
N TYR A 625 -18.63 -22.00 21.21
CA TYR A 625 -19.94 -22.53 21.55
C TYR A 625 -20.43 -23.54 20.52
N SER A 626 -21.18 -24.51 20.99
CA SER A 626 -21.90 -25.47 20.13
C SER A 626 -23.27 -25.74 20.72
N VAL A 627 -24.31 -25.67 19.89
CA VAL A 627 -25.67 -26.05 20.28
C VAL A 627 -26.29 -26.87 19.16
N GLY A 628 -26.80 -28.04 19.49
CA GLY A 628 -27.38 -28.95 18.53
C GLY A 628 -28.62 -29.68 19.06
N ALA A 629 -29.32 -30.27 18.12
CA ALA A 629 -30.45 -31.16 18.41
C ALA A 629 -30.40 -32.40 17.52
N ARG A 630 -30.88 -33.50 18.06
CA ARG A 630 -30.95 -34.80 17.35
C ARG A 630 -32.32 -35.43 17.52
N TYR A 631 -32.87 -35.93 16.44
CA TYR A 631 -34.09 -36.74 16.44
C TYR A 631 -33.76 -38.15 15.95
N VAL A 632 -34.24 -39.13 16.71
CA VAL A 632 -33.99 -40.55 16.48
C VAL A 632 -35.30 -41.24 16.07
N PHE A 633 -35.28 -42.06 15.05
CA PHE A 633 -36.45 -42.71 14.49
C PHE A 633 -36.22 -44.18 14.17
#